data_ff9ec61b22f1f9ffe63b1c241c33441c
#
_entry.id   ff9ec61b22f1f9ffe63b1c241c33441c
#
_cell.length_a   1.000
_cell.length_b   1.000
_cell.length_c   1.000
_cell.angle_alpha   90.00
_cell.angle_beta   90.00
_cell.angle_gamma   90.00
#
_symmetry.space_group_name_H-M   'P 1'
#
loop_
_entity.id
_entity.type
_entity.pdbx_description
1 polymer ?
#
loop_
_entity_poly.entity_id
_entity_poly.type
_entity_poly.pdbx_seq_one_letter_code
_entity_poly.pdbx_strand_id
1 'polypeptide(L)'
;MRSRPAHQKNAPAIPQISPHVCGHTVQFYDDDAFLVGTVARHISPALTSDGVAVVIATETHRVALDQELLLRGLELRSRKMHGRYLSLDAEETLREFMVEGWPDEPLFNATVGSVVSRALGIACGSQVACFGEMVALLWARGQRDAALRLEQLWNNLAERHSFSLLCAYPLASFEHEKDRRHFFNICGEHSDVNPAEGYPAHANERRRRRAVAGLQRENRVLRNEIRLSQERVLLLQGASQAGTWEMDVLDETFSFSSKTARMLGLPCGDVGLASFLEVMRYSGDRDNFVECLKRARTGRKEFVAEFRIHRDGETRLLSIRGKTYYNHGQPVILGIVSDVTPPTAQVA
;
A
#
# COMPACT_ATOMS: atom_id res chain seq x y z
N MET A 1 4.85 -53.07 -45.29
CA MET A 1 5.67 -52.13 -44.46
C MET A 1 5.03 -50.78 -44.50
N ARG A 2 4.35 -50.39 -43.43
CA ARG A 2 3.73 -49.05 -43.28
C ARG A 2 4.56 -48.27 -42.29
N SER A 3 5.16 -47.17 -42.76
CA SER A 3 5.99 -46.24 -41.98
C SER A 3 5.10 -45.47 -41.00
N ARG A 4 5.46 -45.46 -39.70
CA ARG A 4 4.87 -44.63 -38.67
C ARG A 4 5.40 -43.18 -38.79
N PRO A 5 4.57 -42.13 -38.61
CA PRO A 5 5.07 -40.77 -38.56
C PRO A 5 5.72 -40.51 -37.22
N ALA A 6 6.79 -39.71 -37.24
CA ALA A 6 7.57 -39.27 -36.10
C ALA A 6 6.74 -38.36 -35.17
N HIS A 7 6.79 -38.61 -33.86
CA HIS A 7 6.24 -37.73 -32.82
C HIS A 7 7.03 -36.42 -32.82
N GLN A 8 6.39 -35.35 -33.26
CA GLN A 8 6.81 -33.97 -32.92
C GLN A 8 6.65 -33.76 -31.42
N LYS A 9 7.77 -33.54 -30.74
CA LYS A 9 7.78 -33.10 -29.34
C LYS A 9 7.28 -31.66 -29.29
N ASN A 10 6.07 -31.45 -28.80
CA ASN A 10 5.56 -30.12 -28.45
C ASN A 10 6.47 -29.51 -27.39
N ALA A 11 7.10 -28.39 -27.71
CA ALA A 11 7.73 -27.54 -26.75
C ALA A 11 6.66 -27.03 -25.75
N PRO A 12 6.99 -26.93 -24.45
CA PRO A 12 6.04 -26.42 -23.46
C PRO A 12 5.64 -24.99 -23.83
N ALA A 13 4.34 -24.77 -23.94
CA ALA A 13 3.76 -23.45 -24.16
C ALA A 13 4.16 -22.53 -23.02
N ILE A 14 4.87 -21.45 -23.35
CA ILE A 14 5.13 -20.33 -22.45
C ILE A 14 3.76 -19.74 -22.08
N PRO A 15 3.45 -19.49 -20.79
CA PRO A 15 2.18 -18.87 -20.42
C PRO A 15 2.02 -17.56 -21.19
N GLN A 16 0.99 -17.47 -22.01
CA GLN A 16 0.59 -16.23 -22.65
C GLN A 16 0.10 -15.31 -21.54
N ILE A 17 0.80 -14.20 -21.31
CA ILE A 17 0.35 -13.11 -20.45
C ILE A 17 -0.92 -12.57 -21.12
N SER A 18 -2.05 -12.69 -20.44
CA SER A 18 -3.33 -12.13 -20.91
C SER A 18 -3.18 -10.63 -21.12
N PRO A 19 -3.68 -10.06 -22.22
CA PRO A 19 -3.67 -8.61 -22.42
C PRO A 19 -4.62 -7.95 -21.43
N HIS A 20 -4.14 -6.91 -20.73
CA HIS A 20 -4.82 -6.05 -19.76
C HIS A 20 -4.76 -6.48 -18.29
N VAL A 21 -3.61 -6.83 -17.78
CA VAL A 21 -3.43 -6.92 -16.33
C VAL A 21 -2.85 -5.58 -15.84
N CYS A 22 -3.70 -4.72 -15.27
CA CYS A 22 -3.24 -3.66 -14.39
C CYS A 22 -2.64 -4.33 -13.17
N GLY A 23 -1.38 -4.14 -12.90
CA GLY A 23 -0.70 -4.79 -11.78
C GLY A 23 0.58 -4.04 -11.43
N HIS A 24 0.93 -4.09 -10.15
CA HIS A 24 2.19 -3.60 -9.65
C HIS A 24 3.09 -4.81 -9.38
N THR A 25 4.14 -4.95 -10.17
CA THR A 25 5.06 -6.10 -10.15
C THR A 25 6.43 -5.66 -9.65
N VAL A 26 7.05 -6.45 -8.77
CA VAL A 26 8.46 -6.28 -8.43
C VAL A 26 9.33 -7.31 -9.13
N GLN A 27 10.45 -6.87 -9.70
CA GLN A 27 11.51 -7.71 -10.26
C GLN A 27 12.74 -7.61 -9.38
N PHE A 28 13.19 -8.74 -8.83
CA PHE A 28 14.53 -8.85 -8.27
C PHE A 28 15.50 -9.24 -9.36
N TYR A 29 16.74 -8.71 -9.32
CA TYR A 29 17.75 -8.99 -10.32
C TYR A 29 19.17 -8.99 -9.71
N ASP A 30 20.08 -9.71 -10.33
CA ASP A 30 21.50 -9.74 -10.01
C ASP A 30 22.35 -9.14 -11.15
N ASP A 31 21.84 -9.16 -12.38
CA ASP A 31 22.50 -8.66 -13.58
C ASP A 31 21.69 -7.57 -14.28
N ASP A 32 22.32 -6.43 -14.56
CA ASP A 32 21.69 -5.28 -15.23
C ASP A 32 21.17 -5.63 -16.64
N ALA A 33 21.86 -6.52 -17.38
CA ALA A 33 21.39 -6.95 -18.70
C ALA A 33 20.09 -7.75 -18.59
N PHE A 34 19.92 -8.55 -17.54
CA PHE A 34 18.67 -9.24 -17.26
C PHE A 34 17.55 -8.24 -16.92
N LEU A 35 17.85 -7.24 -16.09
CA LEU A 35 16.89 -6.16 -15.77
C LEU A 35 16.42 -5.46 -17.06
N VAL A 36 17.37 -4.99 -17.87
CA VAL A 36 17.09 -4.29 -19.13
C VAL A 36 16.22 -5.13 -20.05
N GLY A 37 16.56 -6.42 -20.23
CA GLY A 37 15.77 -7.36 -21.01
C GLY A 37 14.35 -7.57 -20.46
N THR A 38 14.19 -7.54 -19.13
CA THR A 38 12.89 -7.69 -18.47
C THR A 38 12.04 -6.43 -18.62
N VAL A 39 12.62 -5.24 -18.42
CA VAL A 39 11.94 -3.97 -18.66
C VAL A 39 11.51 -3.84 -20.12
N ALA A 40 12.39 -4.19 -21.06
CA ALA A 40 12.05 -4.18 -22.48
C ALA A 40 10.85 -5.08 -22.79
N ARG A 41 10.79 -6.30 -22.21
CA ARG A 41 9.63 -7.20 -22.34
C ARG A 41 8.36 -6.62 -21.74
N HIS A 42 8.47 -5.91 -20.62
CA HIS A 42 7.32 -5.31 -19.95
C HIS A 42 6.69 -4.17 -20.75
N ILE A 43 7.51 -3.29 -21.36
CA ILE A 43 7.02 -2.10 -22.06
C ILE A 43 6.78 -2.30 -23.56
N SER A 44 7.41 -3.31 -24.21
CA SER A 44 7.27 -3.52 -25.64
C SER A 44 5.83 -3.74 -26.11
N PRO A 45 4.96 -4.48 -25.39
CA PRO A 45 3.55 -4.63 -25.80
C PRO A 45 2.82 -3.29 -25.90
N ALA A 46 3.01 -2.39 -24.95
CA ALA A 46 2.42 -1.04 -25.01
C ALA A 46 2.96 -0.25 -26.20
N LEU A 47 4.26 -0.33 -26.46
CA LEU A 47 4.87 0.36 -27.60
C LEU A 47 4.46 -0.20 -28.98
N THR A 48 4.08 -1.46 -29.07
CA THR A 48 3.66 -2.09 -30.34
C THR A 48 2.16 -1.91 -30.61
N SER A 49 1.34 -1.68 -29.59
CA SER A 49 -0.13 -1.64 -29.66
C SER A 49 -0.74 -0.24 -29.50
N ASP A 50 -0.11 0.80 -30.05
CA ASP A 50 -0.55 2.18 -29.90
C ASP A 50 -0.70 2.70 -28.44
N GLY A 51 -0.12 1.98 -27.49
CA GLY A 51 -0.03 2.37 -26.10
C GLY A 51 1.13 3.32 -25.82
N VAL A 52 1.40 3.53 -24.54
CA VAL A 52 2.47 4.42 -24.05
C VAL A 52 3.33 3.69 -23.05
N ALA A 53 4.65 3.88 -23.13
CA ALA A 53 5.59 3.44 -22.10
C ALA A 53 6.16 4.67 -21.38
N VAL A 54 6.20 4.58 -20.04
CA VAL A 54 6.84 5.55 -19.15
C VAL A 54 7.99 4.85 -18.44
N VAL A 55 9.19 5.33 -18.63
CA VAL A 55 10.42 4.78 -18.04
C VAL A 55 11.06 5.86 -17.18
N ILE A 56 11.16 5.60 -15.88
CA ILE A 56 11.86 6.45 -14.92
C ILE A 56 13.05 5.65 -14.38
N ALA A 57 14.21 5.83 -14.99
CA ALA A 57 15.39 5.01 -14.72
C ALA A 57 16.67 5.86 -14.69
N THR A 58 17.75 5.27 -14.19
CA THR A 58 19.08 5.86 -14.25
C THR A 58 19.53 6.04 -15.71
N GLU A 59 20.44 6.97 -15.97
CA GLU A 59 20.98 7.21 -17.32
C GLU A 59 21.53 5.93 -17.94
N THR A 60 22.28 5.15 -17.17
CA THR A 60 22.87 3.88 -17.62
C THR A 60 21.80 2.91 -18.11
N HIS A 61 20.74 2.71 -17.33
CA HIS A 61 19.66 1.80 -17.71
C HIS A 61 18.80 2.36 -18.85
N ARG A 62 18.58 3.67 -18.92
CA ARG A 62 17.85 4.29 -20.05
C ARG A 62 18.57 4.10 -21.38
N VAL A 63 19.90 4.29 -21.39
CA VAL A 63 20.72 4.08 -22.61
C VAL A 63 20.71 2.60 -23.03
N ALA A 64 20.93 1.68 -22.07
CA ALA A 64 20.91 0.26 -22.35
C ALA A 64 19.53 -0.23 -22.82
N LEU A 65 18.45 0.30 -22.23
CA LEU A 65 17.08 0.00 -22.64
C LEU A 65 16.75 0.50 -24.03
N ASP A 66 17.16 1.72 -24.37
CA ASP A 66 17.01 2.26 -25.73
C ASP A 66 17.67 1.34 -26.76
N GLN A 67 18.89 0.86 -26.48
CA GLN A 67 19.60 -0.09 -27.35
C GLN A 67 18.85 -1.42 -27.48
N GLU A 68 18.39 -1.99 -26.36
CA GLU A 68 17.64 -3.24 -26.37
C GLU A 68 16.32 -3.14 -27.14
N LEU A 69 15.60 -2.01 -27.02
CA LEU A 69 14.36 -1.77 -27.75
C LEU A 69 14.61 -1.60 -29.27
N LEU A 70 15.71 -0.96 -29.65
CA LEU A 70 16.15 -0.88 -31.06
C LEU A 70 16.48 -2.25 -31.63
N LEU A 71 17.17 -3.12 -30.88
CA LEU A 71 17.47 -4.50 -31.29
C LEU A 71 16.17 -5.32 -31.47
N ARG A 72 15.13 -4.99 -30.76
CA ARG A 72 13.78 -5.57 -30.92
C ARG A 72 12.98 -4.99 -32.09
N GLY A 73 13.56 -4.10 -32.86
CA GLY A 73 12.93 -3.50 -34.04
C GLY A 73 11.96 -2.35 -33.73
N LEU A 74 12.05 -1.73 -32.55
CA LEU A 74 11.19 -0.61 -32.20
C LEU A 74 11.79 0.72 -32.64
N GLU A 75 11.05 1.50 -33.42
CA GLU A 75 11.45 2.84 -33.87
C GLU A 75 11.26 3.91 -32.78
N LEU A 76 12.22 4.05 -31.89
CA LEU A 76 12.12 4.92 -30.71
C LEU A 76 12.01 6.41 -31.07
N ARG A 77 12.66 6.86 -32.14
CA ARG A 77 12.63 8.28 -32.54
C ARG A 77 11.21 8.75 -32.80
N SER A 78 10.47 8.04 -33.61
CA SER A 78 9.06 8.32 -33.89
C SER A 78 8.21 8.28 -32.64
N ARG A 79 8.39 7.26 -31.79
CA ARG A 79 7.61 7.09 -30.55
C ARG A 79 7.88 8.19 -29.53
N LYS A 80 9.13 8.64 -29.38
CA LYS A 80 9.52 9.80 -28.55
C LYS A 80 8.86 11.08 -29.05
N MET A 81 8.89 11.31 -30.37
CA MET A 81 8.27 12.50 -30.97
C MET A 81 6.75 12.56 -30.78
N HIS A 82 6.06 11.42 -30.78
CA HIS A 82 4.61 11.36 -30.55
C HIS A 82 4.23 11.19 -29.06
N GLY A 83 5.20 11.29 -28.15
CA GLY A 83 4.97 11.15 -26.72
C GLY A 83 4.57 9.73 -26.26
N ARG A 84 4.76 8.70 -27.10
CA ARG A 84 4.42 7.32 -26.77
C ARG A 84 5.52 6.57 -26.03
N TYR A 85 6.71 7.12 -25.97
CA TYR A 85 7.82 6.66 -25.15
C TYR A 85 8.37 7.83 -24.35
N LEU A 86 8.08 7.84 -23.06
CA LEU A 86 8.51 8.87 -22.11
C LEU A 86 9.65 8.26 -21.27
N SER A 87 10.84 8.85 -21.39
CA SER A 87 12.05 8.40 -20.68
C SER A 87 12.54 9.55 -19.80
N LEU A 88 12.46 9.36 -18.48
CA LEU A 88 12.83 10.35 -17.47
C LEU A 88 14.03 9.83 -16.66
N ASP A 89 14.83 10.75 -16.17
CA ASP A 89 15.92 10.45 -15.25
C ASP A 89 15.37 10.21 -13.84
N ALA A 90 15.75 9.06 -13.24
CA ALA A 90 15.24 8.66 -11.95
C ALA A 90 15.74 9.56 -10.82
N GLU A 91 17.00 10.02 -10.90
CA GLU A 91 17.60 10.93 -9.90
C GLU A 91 16.96 12.32 -9.95
N GLU A 92 16.76 12.86 -11.15
CA GLU A 92 16.11 14.15 -11.34
C GLU A 92 14.67 14.10 -10.91
N THR A 93 13.92 13.09 -11.36
CA THR A 93 12.51 12.91 -10.99
C THR A 93 12.33 12.74 -9.49
N LEU A 94 13.20 11.94 -8.84
CA LEU A 94 13.15 11.72 -7.40
C LEU A 94 13.35 13.02 -6.62
N ARG A 95 14.29 13.89 -7.05
CA ARG A 95 14.55 15.19 -6.40
C ARG A 95 13.36 16.13 -6.41
N GLU A 96 12.46 16.02 -7.38
CA GLU A 96 11.31 16.92 -7.52
C GLU A 96 10.25 16.72 -6.43
N PHE A 97 10.19 15.54 -5.82
CA PHE A 97 9.18 15.25 -4.79
C PHE A 97 9.76 14.78 -3.45
N MET A 98 11.07 14.79 -3.27
CA MET A 98 11.69 14.49 -1.97
C MET A 98 11.79 15.75 -1.12
N VAL A 99 11.18 15.73 0.07
CA VAL A 99 11.27 16.80 1.07
C VAL A 99 11.92 16.23 2.33
N GLU A 100 13.04 16.79 2.75
CA GLU A 100 13.78 16.35 3.95
C GLU A 100 14.07 14.83 3.98
N GLY A 101 14.31 14.22 2.82
CA GLY A 101 14.60 12.79 2.69
C GLY A 101 13.36 11.88 2.66
N TRP A 102 12.15 12.46 2.57
CA TRP A 102 10.88 11.74 2.54
C TRP A 102 10.09 12.05 1.26
N PRO A 103 9.44 11.06 0.61
CA PRO A 103 8.58 11.30 -0.55
C PRO A 103 7.31 12.06 -0.16
N ASP A 104 7.14 13.25 -0.69
CA ASP A 104 5.95 14.08 -0.51
C ASP A 104 4.87 13.69 -1.53
N GLU A 105 3.68 13.33 -1.05
CA GLU A 105 2.60 12.83 -1.92
C GLU A 105 2.03 13.89 -2.88
N PRO A 106 1.74 15.13 -2.46
CA PRO A 106 1.33 16.20 -3.35
C PRO A 106 2.33 16.45 -4.48
N LEU A 107 3.62 16.53 -4.17
CA LEU A 107 4.67 16.73 -5.16
C LEU A 107 4.84 15.51 -6.09
N PHE A 108 4.76 14.28 -5.55
CA PHE A 108 4.75 13.06 -6.36
C PHE A 108 3.59 13.05 -7.35
N ASN A 109 2.40 13.43 -6.91
CA ASN A 109 1.23 13.51 -7.80
C ASN A 109 1.39 14.62 -8.85
N ALA A 110 2.01 15.75 -8.51
CA ALA A 110 2.28 16.84 -9.44
C ALA A 110 3.34 16.48 -10.50
N THR A 111 4.33 15.65 -10.15
CA THR A 111 5.39 15.19 -11.05
C THR A 111 5.01 13.88 -11.73
N VAL A 112 5.19 12.76 -11.05
CA VAL A 112 4.97 11.41 -11.60
C VAL A 112 3.52 11.19 -12.00
N GLY A 113 2.57 11.62 -11.15
CA GLY A 113 1.13 11.52 -11.43
C GLY A 113 0.75 12.28 -12.71
N SER A 114 1.32 13.47 -12.93
CA SER A 114 1.09 14.25 -14.17
C SER A 114 1.65 13.56 -15.41
N VAL A 115 2.81 12.91 -15.31
CA VAL A 115 3.40 12.13 -16.41
C VAL A 115 2.52 10.94 -16.78
N VAL A 116 2.06 10.18 -15.77
CA VAL A 116 1.16 9.03 -15.97
C VAL A 116 -0.18 9.50 -16.57
N SER A 117 -0.78 10.57 -16.05
CA SER A 117 -2.03 11.13 -16.56
C SER A 117 -1.90 11.56 -18.03
N ARG A 118 -0.78 12.21 -18.40
CA ARG A 118 -0.47 12.55 -19.78
C ARG A 118 -0.32 11.31 -20.66
N ALA A 119 0.38 10.28 -20.18
CA ALA A 119 0.54 9.01 -20.88
C ALA A 119 -0.81 8.35 -21.18
N LEU A 120 -1.72 8.33 -20.19
CA LEU A 120 -3.07 7.81 -20.34
C LEU A 120 -3.89 8.60 -21.36
N GLY A 121 -3.77 9.94 -21.37
CA GLY A 121 -4.40 10.79 -22.37
C GLY A 121 -3.91 10.49 -23.80
N ILE A 122 -2.60 10.25 -23.98
CA ILE A 122 -2.02 9.89 -25.29
C ILE A 122 -2.42 8.47 -25.71
N ALA A 123 -2.49 7.54 -24.76
CA ALA A 123 -2.86 6.15 -25.01
C ALA A 123 -4.33 5.99 -25.44
N CYS A 124 -5.22 6.94 -25.12
CA CYS A 124 -6.63 6.93 -25.50
C CYS A 124 -7.34 5.59 -25.24
N GLY A 125 -7.13 4.98 -24.09
CA GLY A 125 -7.67 3.67 -23.72
C GLY A 125 -6.81 2.47 -24.08
N SER A 126 -5.70 2.67 -24.79
CA SER A 126 -4.67 1.64 -25.00
C SER A 126 -3.81 1.45 -23.76
N GLN A 127 -2.97 0.42 -23.74
CA GLN A 127 -2.13 0.07 -22.59
C GLN A 127 -1.11 1.16 -22.25
N VAL A 128 -0.99 1.47 -20.95
CA VAL A 128 0.13 2.24 -20.41
C VAL A 128 0.98 1.32 -19.53
N ALA A 129 2.28 1.24 -19.85
CA ALA A 129 3.25 0.43 -19.10
C ALA A 129 4.32 1.36 -18.49
N CYS A 130 4.49 1.27 -17.18
CA CYS A 130 5.44 2.07 -16.42
C CYS A 130 6.57 1.20 -15.88
N PHE A 131 7.78 1.75 -15.84
CA PHE A 131 8.93 1.22 -15.13
C PHE A 131 9.49 2.30 -14.20
N GLY A 132 9.70 1.94 -12.92
CA GLY A 132 10.24 2.85 -11.89
C GLY A 132 11.45 2.24 -11.18
N GLU A 133 12.62 2.90 -11.31
CA GLU A 133 13.86 2.52 -10.63
C GLU A 133 14.15 3.37 -9.38
N MET A 134 13.38 4.43 -9.15
CA MET A 134 13.59 5.37 -8.02
C MET A 134 13.62 4.68 -6.65
N VAL A 135 12.85 3.61 -6.48
CA VAL A 135 12.79 2.80 -5.25
C VAL A 135 14.13 2.13 -4.95
N ALA A 136 14.85 1.64 -5.98
CA ALA A 136 16.18 1.09 -5.84
C ALA A 136 17.22 2.15 -5.45
N LEU A 137 17.09 3.38 -5.95
CA LEU A 137 17.95 4.50 -5.57
C LEU A 137 17.80 4.87 -4.09
N LEU A 138 16.57 4.96 -3.59
CA LEU A 138 16.30 5.19 -2.17
C LEU A 138 16.87 4.04 -1.32
N TRP A 139 16.69 2.82 -1.78
CA TRP A 139 17.21 1.64 -1.10
C TRP A 139 18.74 1.66 -1.01
N ALA A 140 19.42 1.93 -2.11
CA ALA A 140 20.88 2.02 -2.17
C ALA A 140 21.45 3.12 -1.24
N ARG A 141 20.66 4.18 -0.99
CA ARG A 141 21.00 5.25 -0.02
C ARG A 141 20.68 4.88 1.44
N GLY A 142 20.17 3.68 1.69
CA GLY A 142 19.77 3.24 3.02
C GLY A 142 18.43 3.83 3.51
N GLN A 143 17.70 4.55 2.65
CA GLN A 143 16.41 5.18 2.94
C GLN A 143 15.26 4.16 2.72
N ARG A 144 15.28 3.08 3.50
CA ARG A 144 14.39 1.91 3.30
C ARG A 144 12.90 2.25 3.48
N ASP A 145 12.60 3.04 4.52
CA ASP A 145 11.22 3.45 4.79
C ASP A 145 10.70 4.42 3.73
N ALA A 146 11.56 5.30 3.20
CA ALA A 146 11.22 6.17 2.07
C ALA A 146 10.98 5.37 0.78
N ALA A 147 11.75 4.29 0.53
CA ALA A 147 11.51 3.39 -0.59
C ALA A 147 10.12 2.72 -0.47
N LEU A 148 9.79 2.20 0.72
CA LEU A 148 8.47 1.61 0.97
C LEU A 148 7.33 2.64 0.82
N ARG A 149 7.55 3.88 1.30
CA ARG A 149 6.58 4.96 1.09
C ARG A 149 6.36 5.26 -0.39
N LEU A 150 7.40 5.24 -1.19
CA LEU A 150 7.29 5.46 -2.64
C LEU A 150 6.50 4.34 -3.33
N GLU A 151 6.64 3.07 -2.91
CA GLU A 151 5.80 1.97 -3.39
C GLU A 151 4.32 2.21 -3.08
N GLN A 152 4.01 2.70 -1.88
CA GLN A 152 2.64 3.05 -1.49
C GLN A 152 2.08 4.20 -2.34
N LEU A 153 2.89 5.21 -2.65
CA LEU A 153 2.47 6.30 -3.55
C LEU A 153 2.15 5.80 -4.95
N TRP A 154 2.94 4.85 -5.46
CA TRP A 154 2.65 4.16 -6.70
C TRP A 154 1.34 3.36 -6.64
N ASN A 155 1.07 2.66 -5.54
CA ASN A 155 -0.19 1.94 -5.32
C ASN A 155 -1.38 2.90 -5.29
N ASN A 156 -1.29 4.02 -4.54
CA ASN A 156 -2.31 5.07 -4.51
C ASN A 156 -2.58 5.67 -5.90
N LEU A 157 -1.54 5.80 -6.74
CA LEU A 157 -1.69 6.28 -8.11
C LEU A 157 -2.38 5.22 -8.99
N ALA A 158 -2.06 3.93 -8.82
CA ALA A 158 -2.65 2.82 -9.55
C ALA A 158 -4.13 2.57 -9.20
N GLU A 159 -4.57 2.92 -7.99
CA GLU A 159 -5.99 2.89 -7.62
C GLU A 159 -6.84 3.90 -8.42
N ARG A 160 -6.23 5.02 -8.82
CA ARG A 160 -6.89 6.11 -9.55
C ARG A 160 -6.73 6.01 -11.07
N HIS A 161 -5.74 5.27 -11.52
CA HIS A 161 -5.33 5.20 -12.92
C HIS A 161 -5.03 3.76 -13.35
N SER A 162 -5.43 3.41 -14.58
CA SER A 162 -5.24 2.06 -15.11
C SER A 162 -3.93 1.98 -15.90
N PHE A 163 -2.86 1.48 -15.29
CA PHE A 163 -1.57 1.20 -15.92
C PHE A 163 -0.92 -0.04 -15.29
N SER A 164 0.05 -0.63 -15.98
CA SER A 164 0.92 -1.66 -15.40
C SER A 164 2.22 -1.04 -14.93
N LEU A 165 2.69 -1.42 -13.74
CA LEU A 165 3.92 -0.92 -13.14
C LEU A 165 4.89 -2.06 -12.87
N LEU A 166 6.14 -1.86 -13.23
CA LEU A 166 7.27 -2.70 -12.86
C LEU A 166 8.24 -1.88 -12.01
N CYS A 167 8.44 -2.29 -10.77
CA CYS A 167 9.53 -1.82 -9.92
C CYS A 167 10.66 -2.86 -9.89
N ALA A 168 11.89 -2.45 -9.60
CA ALA A 168 13.01 -3.38 -9.57
C ALA A 168 13.97 -3.09 -8.44
N TYR A 169 14.55 -4.17 -7.87
CA TYR A 169 15.57 -4.11 -6.83
C TYR A 169 16.71 -5.09 -7.10
N PRO A 170 17.97 -4.68 -6.93
CA PRO A 170 19.09 -5.63 -6.90
C PRO A 170 18.92 -6.62 -5.75
N LEU A 171 18.99 -7.93 -6.02
CA LEU A 171 18.81 -8.96 -4.99
C LEU A 171 19.90 -8.90 -3.91
N ALA A 172 21.13 -8.55 -4.29
CA ALA A 172 22.25 -8.33 -3.37
C ALA A 172 21.95 -7.29 -2.28
N SER A 173 21.00 -6.40 -2.50
CA SER A 173 20.57 -5.40 -1.51
C SER A 173 19.86 -6.00 -0.28
N PHE A 174 19.50 -7.28 -0.29
CA PHE A 174 18.74 -7.97 0.77
C PHE A 174 19.50 -9.12 1.43
N GLU A 175 20.80 -9.19 1.31
CA GLU A 175 21.63 -10.28 1.86
C GLU A 175 21.73 -10.28 3.39
N HIS A 176 21.42 -9.15 4.03
CA HIS A 176 21.51 -9.04 5.48
C HIS A 176 20.19 -9.40 6.17
N GLU A 177 20.26 -10.14 7.29
CA GLU A 177 19.09 -10.54 8.10
C GLU A 177 18.24 -9.32 8.54
N LYS A 178 18.87 -8.17 8.80
CA LYS A 178 18.16 -6.91 9.12
C LYS A 178 17.23 -6.42 8.01
N ASP A 179 17.48 -6.80 6.75
CA ASP A 179 16.72 -6.36 5.58
C ASP A 179 15.52 -7.29 5.30
N ARG A 180 15.45 -8.43 5.99
CA ARG A 180 14.40 -9.45 5.81
C ARG A 180 12.99 -8.88 5.96
N ARG A 181 12.76 -8.07 7.00
CA ARG A 181 11.45 -7.46 7.23
C ARG A 181 11.05 -6.53 6.08
N HIS A 182 11.97 -5.70 5.62
CA HIS A 182 11.73 -4.77 4.52
C HIS A 182 11.51 -5.52 3.20
N PHE A 183 12.24 -6.61 2.94
CA PHE A 183 12.01 -7.48 1.79
C PHE A 183 10.56 -7.98 1.74
N PHE A 184 10.05 -8.50 2.87
CA PHE A 184 8.65 -8.95 2.94
C PHE A 184 7.66 -7.80 2.79
N ASN A 185 7.94 -6.61 3.32
CA ASN A 185 7.09 -5.44 3.16
C ASN A 185 7.03 -5.03 1.68
N ILE A 186 8.18 -4.97 0.98
CA ILE A 186 8.21 -4.70 -0.47
C ILE A 186 7.40 -5.75 -1.23
N CYS A 187 7.61 -7.05 -0.96
CA CYS A 187 6.82 -8.10 -1.59
C CYS A 187 5.30 -7.94 -1.31
N GLY A 188 4.94 -7.39 -0.15
CA GLY A 188 3.55 -7.15 0.26
C GLY A 188 2.88 -5.99 -0.48
N GLU A 189 3.64 -4.99 -0.92
CA GLU A 189 3.12 -3.86 -1.69
C GLU A 189 2.87 -4.21 -3.18
N HIS A 190 3.29 -5.37 -3.65
CA HIS A 190 3.19 -5.76 -5.06
C HIS A 190 2.20 -6.90 -5.28
N SER A 191 1.47 -6.85 -6.40
CA SER A 191 0.56 -7.92 -6.82
C SER A 191 1.30 -9.17 -7.28
N ASP A 192 2.48 -8.99 -7.89
CA ASP A 192 3.33 -10.05 -8.41
C ASP A 192 4.80 -9.84 -8.03
N VAL A 193 5.49 -10.94 -7.72
CA VAL A 193 6.90 -10.95 -7.33
C VAL A 193 7.68 -11.86 -8.27
N ASN A 194 8.61 -11.29 -9.03
CA ASN A 194 9.49 -12.01 -9.93
C ASN A 194 10.87 -12.20 -9.28
N PRO A 195 11.38 -13.44 -9.20
CA PRO A 195 12.71 -13.72 -8.67
C PRO A 195 13.80 -13.29 -9.67
N ALA A 196 15.04 -13.17 -9.17
CA ALA A 196 16.21 -12.91 -10.01
C ALA A 196 16.53 -14.08 -10.95
N GLU A 197 17.34 -13.84 -11.98
CA GLU A 197 17.71 -14.78 -13.07
C GLU A 197 18.37 -16.06 -12.60
N GLY A 198 19.13 -16.03 -11.53
CA GLY A 198 19.79 -17.20 -10.95
C GLY A 198 18.82 -18.21 -10.28
N TYR A 199 17.55 -17.88 -10.20
CA TYR A 199 16.56 -18.80 -9.65
C TYR A 199 16.18 -19.85 -10.72
N PRO A 200 16.66 -21.12 -10.59
CA PRO A 200 16.54 -22.09 -11.68
C PRO A 200 15.07 -22.43 -11.93
N ALA A 201 14.54 -21.96 -13.03
CA ALA A 201 13.20 -22.32 -13.52
C ALA A 201 13.04 -23.84 -13.72
N HIS A 202 14.15 -24.58 -13.84
CA HIS A 202 14.14 -26.00 -14.19
C HIS A 202 14.60 -26.96 -13.09
N ALA A 203 15.42 -26.54 -12.12
CA ALA A 203 15.95 -27.49 -11.14
C ALA A 203 14.98 -27.81 -10.01
N ASN A 204 13.92 -27.06 -9.77
CA ASN A 204 13.05 -27.30 -8.62
C ASN A 204 11.65 -26.74 -8.71
N GLU A 205 10.92 -27.01 -9.77
CA GLU A 205 9.47 -26.77 -9.77
C GLU A 205 8.81 -27.43 -8.52
N ARG A 206 9.32 -28.57 -8.06
CA ARG A 206 8.90 -29.16 -6.78
C ARG A 206 9.30 -28.33 -5.57
N ARG A 207 10.49 -27.69 -5.54
CA ARG A 207 10.89 -26.79 -4.43
C ARG A 207 10.12 -25.49 -4.49
N ARG A 208 9.93 -24.91 -5.68
CA ARG A 208 9.10 -23.71 -5.87
C ARG A 208 7.67 -23.96 -5.43
N ARG A 209 7.05 -25.05 -5.88
CA ARG A 209 5.70 -25.44 -5.45
C ARG A 209 5.62 -25.69 -3.93
N ARG A 210 6.65 -26.27 -3.31
CA ARG A 210 6.73 -26.46 -1.86
C ARG A 210 6.89 -25.12 -1.14
N ALA A 211 7.74 -24.22 -1.62
CA ALA A 211 7.94 -22.89 -1.03
C ALA A 211 6.67 -22.04 -1.14
N VAL A 212 6.04 -21.99 -2.32
CA VAL A 212 4.77 -21.32 -2.54
C VAL A 212 3.66 -21.94 -1.69
N ALA A 213 3.56 -23.26 -1.62
CA ALA A 213 2.59 -23.94 -0.77
C ALA A 213 2.84 -23.69 0.72
N GLY A 214 4.12 -23.57 1.13
CA GLY A 214 4.52 -23.17 2.47
C GLY A 214 4.06 -21.77 2.82
N LEU A 215 4.34 -20.79 1.94
CA LEU A 215 3.92 -19.40 2.12
C LEU A 215 2.40 -19.24 2.07
N GLN A 216 1.72 -19.98 1.19
CA GLN A 216 0.24 -20.00 1.15
C GLN A 216 -0.35 -20.57 2.43
N ARG A 217 0.26 -21.63 2.99
CA ARG A 217 -0.16 -22.22 4.26
C ARG A 217 0.04 -21.24 5.41
N GLU A 218 1.20 -20.58 5.48
CA GLU A 218 1.52 -19.58 6.51
C GLU A 218 0.58 -18.39 6.43
N ASN A 219 0.33 -17.88 5.23
CA ASN A 219 -0.63 -16.80 4.98
C ASN A 219 -2.06 -17.21 5.39
N ARG A 220 -2.44 -18.47 5.12
CA ARG A 220 -3.75 -18.99 5.55
C ARG A 220 -3.87 -19.10 7.08
N VAL A 221 -2.79 -19.52 7.76
CA VAL A 221 -2.74 -19.57 9.22
C VAL A 221 -2.87 -18.16 9.80
N LEU A 222 -2.06 -17.20 9.30
CA LEU A 222 -2.10 -15.81 9.76
C LEU A 222 -3.47 -15.16 9.51
N ARG A 223 -4.08 -15.39 8.36
CA ARG A 223 -5.44 -14.89 8.06
C ARG A 223 -6.48 -15.51 9.02
N ASN A 224 -6.35 -16.78 9.35
CA ASN A 224 -7.24 -17.42 10.32
C ASN A 224 -7.04 -16.86 11.74
N GLU A 225 -5.80 -16.60 12.15
CA GLU A 225 -5.50 -15.99 13.44
C GLU A 225 -6.06 -14.58 13.53
N ILE A 226 -5.89 -13.76 12.48
CA ILE A 226 -6.48 -12.42 12.39
C ILE A 226 -8.01 -12.52 12.48
N ARG A 227 -8.64 -13.42 11.74
CA ARG A 227 -10.10 -13.64 11.78
C ARG A 227 -10.58 -14.03 13.16
N LEU A 228 -9.91 -15.01 13.79
CA LEU A 228 -10.25 -15.45 15.14
C LEU A 228 -10.04 -14.34 16.18
N SER A 229 -8.99 -13.52 16.03
CA SER A 229 -8.76 -12.36 16.88
C SER A 229 -9.87 -11.31 16.71
N GLN A 230 -10.28 -11.03 15.48
CA GLN A 230 -11.40 -10.14 15.19
C GLN A 230 -12.73 -10.67 15.75
N GLU A 231 -13.01 -11.96 15.58
CA GLU A 231 -14.21 -12.60 16.16
C GLU A 231 -14.20 -12.54 17.69
N ARG A 232 -13.05 -12.75 18.34
CA ARG A 232 -12.91 -12.58 19.81
C ARG A 232 -13.18 -11.15 20.24
N VAL A 233 -12.65 -10.15 19.52
CA VAL A 233 -12.92 -8.74 19.79
C VAL A 233 -14.41 -8.44 19.64
N LEU A 234 -15.06 -8.92 18.58
CA LEU A 234 -16.51 -8.75 18.37
C LEU A 234 -17.35 -9.40 19.46
N LEU A 235 -16.97 -10.61 19.91
CA LEU A 235 -17.66 -11.31 21.00
C LEU A 235 -17.49 -10.56 22.34
N LEU A 236 -16.28 -10.08 22.64
CA LEU A 236 -16.03 -9.27 23.83
C LEU A 236 -16.77 -7.93 23.78
N GLN A 237 -16.86 -7.28 22.61
CA GLN A 237 -17.65 -6.08 22.40
C GLN A 237 -19.16 -6.36 22.52
N GLY A 238 -19.62 -7.53 22.10
CA GLY A 238 -21.02 -7.97 22.25
C GLY A 238 -21.42 -8.22 23.68
N ALA A 239 -20.52 -8.85 24.46
CA ALA A 239 -20.70 -9.20 25.88
C ALA A 239 -20.49 -8.00 26.82
N SER A 240 -19.59 -7.09 26.49
CA SER A 240 -19.38 -5.84 27.25
C SER A 240 -20.36 -4.78 26.76
N GLN A 241 -20.88 -3.95 27.67
CA GLN A 241 -21.68 -2.77 27.28
C GLN A 241 -20.82 -1.66 26.64
N ALA A 242 -19.57 -1.97 26.27
CA ALA A 242 -18.62 -1.04 25.68
C ALA A 242 -18.75 -0.98 24.15
N GLY A 243 -18.59 0.21 23.59
CA GLY A 243 -18.40 0.47 22.19
C GLY A 243 -16.96 0.86 21.89
N THR A 244 -16.51 0.79 20.64
CA THR A 244 -15.17 1.20 20.22
C THR A 244 -15.19 2.51 19.45
N TRP A 245 -14.06 3.19 19.49
CA TRP A 245 -13.83 4.42 18.76
C TRP A 245 -12.37 4.53 18.33
N GLU A 246 -12.16 5.27 17.28
CA GLU A 246 -10.87 5.63 16.72
C GLU A 246 -10.83 7.13 16.48
N MET A 247 -9.68 7.77 16.66
CA MET A 247 -9.47 9.17 16.35
C MET A 247 -8.22 9.32 15.49
N ASP A 248 -8.37 9.93 14.33
CA ASP A 248 -7.24 10.51 13.61
C ASP A 248 -6.78 11.77 14.34
N VAL A 249 -5.50 11.77 14.75
CA VAL A 249 -4.96 12.87 15.55
C VAL A 249 -4.66 14.11 14.70
N LEU A 250 -4.39 13.92 13.40
CA LEU A 250 -4.05 15.01 12.48
C LEU A 250 -5.31 15.75 12.02
N ASP A 251 -6.32 14.97 11.61
CA ASP A 251 -7.57 15.51 11.08
C ASP A 251 -8.60 15.83 12.20
N GLU A 252 -8.29 15.48 13.45
CA GLU A 252 -9.17 15.65 14.61
C GLU A 252 -10.56 15.05 14.42
N THR A 253 -10.62 13.90 13.70
CA THR A 253 -11.86 13.19 13.38
C THR A 253 -11.98 11.90 14.17
N PHE A 254 -13.19 11.59 14.61
CA PHE A 254 -13.53 10.34 15.29
C PHE A 254 -14.34 9.43 14.39
N SER A 255 -13.99 8.17 14.37
CA SER A 255 -14.79 7.07 13.79
C SER A 255 -15.35 6.22 14.94
N PHE A 256 -16.66 6.05 14.99
CA PHE A 256 -17.34 5.32 16.06
C PHE A 256 -17.95 4.02 15.56
N SER A 257 -17.83 2.96 16.38
CA SER A 257 -18.65 1.76 16.14
C SER A 257 -20.13 2.11 16.23
N SER A 258 -21.00 1.34 15.55
CA SER A 258 -22.45 1.55 15.59
C SER A 258 -23.02 1.56 17.03
N LYS A 259 -22.37 0.85 17.94
CA LYS A 259 -22.72 0.81 19.36
C LYS A 259 -22.37 2.13 20.04
N THR A 260 -21.14 2.64 19.81
CA THR A 260 -20.69 3.92 20.32
C THR A 260 -21.54 5.07 19.81
N ALA A 261 -21.77 5.12 18.49
CA ALA A 261 -22.61 6.14 17.86
C ALA A 261 -24.01 6.18 18.49
N ARG A 262 -24.64 5.01 18.71
CA ARG A 262 -25.91 4.90 19.42
C ARG A 262 -25.84 5.37 20.88
N MET A 263 -24.78 5.02 21.63
CA MET A 263 -24.62 5.45 23.02
C MET A 263 -24.50 6.95 23.11
N LEU A 264 -23.75 7.57 22.21
CA LEU A 264 -23.50 9.00 22.18
C LEU A 264 -24.64 9.82 21.52
N GLY A 265 -25.52 9.19 20.77
CA GLY A 265 -26.54 9.89 19.97
C GLY A 265 -25.99 10.60 18.75
N LEU A 266 -24.85 10.09 18.23
CA LEU A 266 -24.17 10.62 17.04
C LEU A 266 -24.54 9.83 15.79
N PRO A 267 -24.43 10.42 14.58
CA PRO A 267 -24.57 9.68 13.34
C PRO A 267 -23.46 8.66 13.16
N CYS A 268 -23.72 7.63 12.37
CA CYS A 268 -22.66 6.72 11.91
C CYS A 268 -21.79 7.46 10.88
N GLY A 269 -20.46 7.38 11.03
CA GLY A 269 -19.48 8.04 10.16
C GLY A 269 -18.48 8.87 10.97
N ASP A 270 -17.68 9.62 10.23
CA ASP A 270 -16.64 10.44 10.82
C ASP A 270 -17.24 11.72 11.45
N VAL A 271 -16.84 11.98 12.69
CA VAL A 271 -17.33 13.10 13.50
C VAL A 271 -16.15 13.93 13.95
N GLY A 272 -16.14 15.21 13.64
CA GLY A 272 -15.09 16.12 14.10
C GLY A 272 -15.10 16.33 15.63
N LEU A 273 -13.93 16.64 16.19
CA LEU A 273 -13.76 16.85 17.63
C LEU A 273 -14.77 17.86 18.20
N ALA A 274 -15.03 18.97 17.51
CA ALA A 274 -15.98 20.00 17.96
C ALA A 274 -17.38 19.40 18.16
N SER A 275 -17.90 18.66 17.18
CA SER A 275 -19.21 18.01 17.25
C SER A 275 -19.27 16.91 18.31
N PHE A 276 -18.18 16.19 18.52
CA PHE A 276 -18.10 15.22 19.62
C PHE A 276 -18.16 15.90 20.98
N LEU A 277 -17.49 17.04 21.17
CA LEU A 277 -17.52 17.79 22.42
C LEU A 277 -18.91 18.36 22.74
N GLU A 278 -19.78 18.62 21.75
CA GLU A 278 -21.14 19.09 21.98
C GLU A 278 -22.02 18.04 22.68
N VAL A 279 -21.69 16.76 22.55
CA VAL A 279 -22.39 15.67 23.27
C VAL A 279 -22.22 15.82 24.80
N MET A 280 -21.09 16.39 25.22
CA MET A 280 -20.79 16.66 26.65
C MET A 280 -21.41 17.96 27.07
N ARG A 281 -22.47 17.92 27.84
CA ARG A 281 -23.21 19.13 28.29
C ARG A 281 -22.49 19.98 29.32
N TYR A 282 -21.60 19.39 30.11
CA TYR A 282 -20.92 20.05 31.19
C TYR A 282 -19.54 20.52 30.71
N SER A 283 -19.25 21.83 30.94
CA SER A 283 -17.98 22.42 30.50
C SER A 283 -16.76 21.71 31.13
N GLY A 284 -16.84 21.39 32.43
CA GLY A 284 -15.77 20.70 33.14
C GLY A 284 -15.46 19.30 32.58
N ASP A 285 -16.48 18.60 32.06
CA ASP A 285 -16.28 17.28 31.42
C ASP A 285 -15.55 17.48 30.09
N ARG A 286 -15.90 18.51 29.31
CA ARG A 286 -15.20 18.87 28.06
C ARG A 286 -13.74 19.23 28.28
N ASP A 287 -13.48 20.10 29.25
CA ASP A 287 -12.14 20.58 29.60
C ASP A 287 -11.25 19.41 30.03
N ASN A 288 -11.79 18.51 30.87
CA ASN A 288 -11.08 17.31 31.32
C ASN A 288 -10.76 16.37 30.14
N PHE A 289 -11.73 16.15 29.26
CA PHE A 289 -11.51 15.28 28.07
C PHE A 289 -10.44 15.87 27.14
N VAL A 290 -10.52 17.17 26.84
CA VAL A 290 -9.54 17.86 25.98
C VAL A 290 -8.14 17.80 26.59
N GLU A 291 -8.00 17.95 27.91
CA GLU A 291 -6.71 17.81 28.57
C GLU A 291 -6.16 16.39 28.53
N CYS A 292 -7.02 15.37 28.70
CA CYS A 292 -6.64 13.99 28.52
C CYS A 292 -6.18 13.69 27.08
N LEU A 293 -6.88 14.26 26.09
CA LEU A 293 -6.55 14.12 24.69
C LEU A 293 -5.21 14.77 24.34
N LYS A 294 -4.93 15.99 24.85
CA LYS A 294 -3.63 16.65 24.70
C LYS A 294 -2.48 15.80 25.22
N ARG A 295 -2.66 15.19 26.39
CA ARG A 295 -1.65 14.29 26.99
C ARG A 295 -1.46 13.01 26.17
N ALA A 296 -2.52 12.48 25.60
CA ALA A 296 -2.44 11.31 24.72
C ALA A 296 -1.67 11.61 23.42
N ARG A 297 -1.82 12.81 22.84
CA ARG A 297 -1.11 13.24 21.62
C ARG A 297 0.40 13.35 21.80
N THR A 298 0.88 13.67 23.01
CA THR A 298 2.31 13.87 23.29
C THR A 298 3.03 12.64 23.81
N GLY A 299 2.34 11.50 24.02
CA GLY A 299 2.95 10.30 24.57
C GLY A 299 2.12 9.05 24.33
N ARG A 300 2.77 7.86 24.34
CA ARG A 300 2.14 6.53 24.22
C ARG A 300 1.34 6.12 25.48
N LYS A 301 0.76 7.07 26.20
CA LYS A 301 0.06 6.80 27.46
C LYS A 301 -1.42 6.56 27.23
N GLU A 302 -1.94 5.57 27.92
CA GLU A 302 -3.36 5.34 28.04
C GLU A 302 -3.99 6.45 28.88
N PHE A 303 -5.17 6.92 28.49
CA PHE A 303 -5.96 7.85 29.29
C PHE A 303 -7.35 7.30 29.57
N VAL A 304 -7.94 7.76 30.64
CA VAL A 304 -9.33 7.53 31.01
C VAL A 304 -9.96 8.87 31.33
N ALA A 305 -11.13 9.13 30.77
CA ALA A 305 -11.94 10.29 31.11
C ALA A 305 -13.40 9.85 31.29
N GLU A 306 -14.10 10.54 32.17
CA GLU A 306 -15.53 10.32 32.37
C GLU A 306 -16.26 11.63 32.04
N PHE A 307 -17.42 11.47 31.40
CA PHE A 307 -18.26 12.59 31.03
C PHE A 307 -19.75 12.22 31.06
N ARG A 308 -20.58 13.23 31.28
CA ARG A 308 -22.03 13.05 31.31
C ARG A 308 -22.67 13.49 30.02
N ILE A 309 -23.59 12.66 29.56
CA ILE A 309 -24.47 12.95 28.44
C ILE A 309 -25.92 13.01 28.93
N HIS A 310 -26.76 13.72 28.18
CA HIS A 310 -28.21 13.68 28.44
C HIS A 310 -28.93 13.01 27.28
N ARG A 311 -29.60 11.92 27.58
CA ARG A 311 -30.29 11.12 26.55
C ARG A 311 -31.60 10.52 27.10
N ASP A 312 -32.64 10.55 26.27
CA ASP A 312 -33.97 9.98 26.59
C ASP A 312 -34.54 10.50 27.94
N GLY A 313 -34.23 11.75 28.28
CA GLY A 313 -34.63 12.37 29.55
C GLY A 313 -33.75 12.04 30.76
N GLU A 314 -32.73 11.20 30.60
CA GLU A 314 -31.83 10.75 31.65
C GLU A 314 -30.39 11.29 31.45
N THR A 315 -29.73 11.55 32.59
CA THR A 315 -28.29 11.82 32.57
C THR A 315 -27.54 10.51 32.74
N ARG A 316 -26.68 10.17 31.77
CA ARG A 316 -25.81 8.99 31.79
C ARG A 316 -24.38 9.41 32.00
N LEU A 317 -23.64 8.60 32.74
CA LEU A 317 -22.21 8.72 32.92
C LEU A 317 -21.49 7.75 32.04
N LEU A 318 -20.67 8.26 31.12
CA LEU A 318 -19.85 7.43 30.22
C LEU A 318 -18.39 7.53 30.61
N SER A 319 -17.71 6.39 30.60
CA SER A 319 -16.25 6.30 30.75
C SER A 319 -15.64 5.99 29.40
N ILE A 320 -14.70 6.83 28.96
CA ILE A 320 -13.95 6.68 27.71
C ILE A 320 -12.49 6.40 28.03
N ARG A 321 -11.93 5.40 27.38
CA ARG A 321 -10.51 5.05 27.47
C ARG A 321 -9.90 5.10 26.07
N GLY A 322 -8.68 5.59 25.98
CA GLY A 322 -7.97 5.66 24.72
C GLY A 322 -6.47 5.47 24.91
N LYS A 323 -5.81 4.98 23.87
CA LYS A 323 -4.36 4.80 23.80
C LYS A 323 -3.87 5.14 22.41
N THR A 324 -2.75 5.86 22.35
CA THR A 324 -2.15 6.28 21.08
C THR A 324 -1.31 5.14 20.49
N TYR A 325 -1.55 4.89 19.22
CA TYR A 325 -0.79 4.00 18.35
C TYR A 325 -0.26 4.81 17.18
N TYR A 326 0.71 4.23 16.46
CA TYR A 326 1.23 4.81 15.24
C TYR A 326 0.94 3.85 14.08
N ASN A 327 0.11 4.29 13.15
CA ASN A 327 -0.19 3.57 11.93
C ASN A 327 0.58 4.25 10.79
N HIS A 328 1.53 3.55 10.16
CA HIS A 328 2.42 4.12 9.13
C HIS A 328 3.07 5.48 9.51
N GLY A 329 3.44 5.63 10.79
CA GLY A 329 4.04 6.87 11.30
C GLY A 329 3.03 7.95 11.70
N GLN A 330 1.75 7.81 11.38
CA GLN A 330 0.69 8.74 11.78
C GLN A 330 0.10 8.32 13.14
N PRO A 331 -0.08 9.27 14.05
CA PRO A 331 -0.66 8.98 15.36
C PRO A 331 -2.18 8.80 15.26
N VAL A 332 -2.66 7.65 15.74
CA VAL A 332 -4.07 7.31 15.84
C VAL A 332 -4.37 6.93 17.28
N ILE A 333 -5.49 7.37 17.82
CA ILE A 333 -5.95 6.96 19.15
C ILE A 333 -7.07 5.94 18.99
N LEU A 334 -6.87 4.75 19.56
CA LEU A 334 -7.89 3.71 19.62
C LEU A 334 -8.42 3.60 21.04
N GLY A 335 -9.73 3.38 21.18
CA GLY A 335 -10.30 3.30 22.49
C GLY A 335 -11.66 2.62 22.58
N ILE A 336 -12.15 2.58 23.80
CA ILE A 336 -13.48 2.09 24.15
C ILE A 336 -14.26 3.13 24.93
N VAL A 337 -15.57 3.09 24.83
CA VAL A 337 -16.51 3.85 25.68
C VAL A 337 -17.50 2.89 26.31
N SER A 338 -17.77 3.08 27.56
CA SER A 338 -18.72 2.28 28.36
C SER A 338 -19.68 3.15 29.12
N ASP A 339 -20.93 2.72 29.24
CA ASP A 339 -21.89 3.32 30.19
C ASP A 339 -21.58 2.80 31.60
N VAL A 340 -21.21 3.72 32.47
CA VAL A 340 -20.87 3.44 33.88
C VAL A 340 -21.88 4.13 34.83
N THR A 341 -23.04 4.49 34.30
CA THR A 341 -24.13 5.05 35.10
C THR A 341 -24.49 4.08 36.23
N PRO A 342 -24.47 4.50 37.49
CA PRO A 342 -24.87 3.62 38.58
C PRO A 342 -26.31 3.15 38.38
N PRO A 343 -26.64 1.89 38.65
CA PRO A 343 -28.01 1.43 38.61
C PRO A 343 -28.83 2.28 39.60
N THR A 344 -29.92 2.86 39.08
CA THR A 344 -30.89 3.59 39.95
C THR A 344 -31.35 2.62 41.02
N ALA A 345 -31.04 2.91 42.29
CA ALA A 345 -31.53 2.14 43.38
C ALA A 345 -33.07 2.09 43.27
N GLN A 346 -33.62 0.93 42.94
CA GLN A 346 -35.05 0.71 43.13
C GLN A 346 -35.34 0.87 44.61
N VAL A 347 -35.89 2.04 44.95
CA VAL A 347 -36.47 2.25 46.29
C VAL A 347 -37.69 1.30 46.35
N ALA A 348 -37.55 0.26 47.17
CA ALA A 348 -38.61 -0.67 47.47
C ALA A 348 -39.73 0.00 48.30
#